data_21b1d63f8a5a11fc25e1d66d0d08f34f
#
_entry.id   21b1d63f8a5a11fc25e1d66d0d08f34f
#
_cell.length_a   1.000
_cell.length_b   1.000
_cell.length_c   1.000
_cell.angle_alpha   90.00
_cell.angle_beta   90.00
_cell.angle_gamma   90.00
#
_symmetry.space_group_name_H-M   'P 1'
#
loop_
_entity.id
_entity.type
_entity.pdbx_description
1 polymer ?
#
loop_
_entity_poly.entity_id
_entity_poly.type
_entity_poly.pdbx_seq_one_letter_code
_entity_poly.pdbx_strand_id
1 'polypeptide(L)'
;MSAPRPTRRTMLKAAGGLTVAAGLGAGTILATSLAANAADDGFGLHITDRNESDPRMWYYRFQTAEISWAPGVNVLLPSDYHTSGRTYPVLYLLHGGMGDFMEFDHHHIRELTADKPLIVVMPDGGHAGWYSNPVSSNSGPHNWESFHLNQLVPWVDANFRTYAEFAGRAVAGFSMGGFGALKYTAKYYGHFSSISAHSGPPSLRRDNGLVVHWANVSSAAADLAGGTIYGAPAWDETRVTNDNPMQNLERYRGKRIFMVAGTSPGPDPFDLANEREVLAGQREFKAALDAANIPFTAYEDPGGHMIREDRLAEDLAGIVAHLKKA
;
A
#
# COMPACT_ATOMS: atom_id res chain seq x y z
N MET A 1 -16.36 44.27 -13.41
CA MET A 1 -16.56 43.46 -14.64
C MET A 1 -15.83 42.14 -14.41
N SER A 2 -16.60 41.10 -14.14
CA SER A 2 -16.09 39.76 -13.73
C SER A 2 -15.99 38.89 -14.97
N ALA A 3 -14.85 38.25 -15.18
CA ALA A 3 -14.60 37.33 -16.29
C ALA A 3 -15.34 35.98 -16.04
N PRO A 4 -15.89 35.33 -17.07
CA PRO A 4 -16.62 34.09 -16.93
C PRO A 4 -15.69 32.87 -16.79
N ARG A 5 -16.08 31.93 -15.91
CA ARG A 5 -15.45 30.63 -15.72
C ARG A 5 -15.72 29.71 -16.92
N PRO A 6 -14.72 28.93 -17.41
CA PRO A 6 -14.95 27.98 -18.48
C PRO A 6 -15.71 26.74 -18.00
N THR A 7 -16.71 26.34 -18.77
CA THR A 7 -17.53 25.15 -18.57
C THR A 7 -16.85 23.89 -19.10
N ARG A 8 -17.14 22.74 -18.45
CA ARG A 8 -16.65 21.36 -18.71
C ARG A 8 -17.08 20.75 -20.06
N ARG A 9 -16.80 21.41 -21.20
CA ARG A 9 -17.23 20.88 -22.51
C ARG A 9 -16.30 21.22 -23.66
N THR A 10 -14.98 20.95 -23.52
CA THR A 10 -14.06 21.07 -24.67
C THR A 10 -12.82 20.19 -24.49
N MET A 11 -13.00 18.89 -24.36
CA MET A 11 -11.92 17.90 -24.59
C MET A 11 -12.52 16.60 -25.09
N LEU A 12 -13.00 16.61 -26.33
CA LEU A 12 -13.27 15.39 -27.09
C LEU A 12 -13.29 15.77 -28.58
N LYS A 13 -12.12 15.69 -29.25
CA LYS A 13 -12.00 15.52 -30.69
C LYS A 13 -10.52 15.31 -31.07
N ALA A 14 -10.11 14.05 -31.15
CA ALA A 14 -9.13 13.58 -32.14
C ALA A 14 -9.46 12.13 -32.47
N ALA A 15 -10.41 11.93 -33.37
CA ALA A 15 -10.63 10.63 -34.00
C ALA A 15 -9.77 10.56 -35.26
N GLY A 16 -8.73 9.70 -35.26
CA GLY A 16 -7.98 9.34 -36.45
C GLY A 16 -8.78 8.37 -37.31
N GLY A 17 -8.91 8.67 -38.61
CA GLY A 17 -9.70 7.90 -39.56
C GLY A 17 -9.14 6.52 -39.90
N LEU A 18 -10.02 5.53 -39.94
CA LEU A 18 -9.79 4.21 -40.55
C LEU A 18 -10.00 4.28 -42.05
N THR A 19 -8.98 3.97 -42.83
CA THR A 19 -9.13 3.55 -44.22
C THR A 19 -9.15 2.02 -44.30
N VAL A 20 -10.27 1.46 -44.72
CA VAL A 20 -10.42 0.01 -44.97
C VAL A 20 -9.99 -0.26 -46.42
N ALA A 21 -8.91 -1.05 -46.61
CA ALA A 21 -8.59 -1.68 -47.87
C ALA A 21 -8.91 -3.19 -47.76
N ALA A 22 -9.87 -3.64 -48.52
CA ALA A 22 -10.21 -5.06 -48.63
C ALA A 22 -9.21 -5.78 -49.57
N GLY A 23 -8.46 -6.73 -48.99
CA GLY A 23 -7.61 -7.68 -49.76
C GLY A 23 -7.73 -9.07 -49.12
N LEU A 24 -8.24 -10.03 -49.87
CA LEU A 24 -8.35 -11.46 -49.51
C LEU A 24 -6.94 -12.10 -49.45
N GLY A 25 -6.57 -12.64 -48.30
CA GLY A 25 -5.35 -13.45 -48.14
C GLY A 25 -5.13 -13.85 -46.69
N ALA A 26 -5.10 -15.18 -46.48
CA ALA A 26 -4.69 -15.96 -45.28
C ALA A 26 -4.49 -15.21 -43.94
N GLY A 27 -5.34 -15.57 -42.98
CA GLY A 27 -5.38 -14.92 -41.64
C GLY A 27 -4.12 -15.09 -40.83
N THR A 28 -3.42 -13.99 -40.67
CA THR A 28 -2.60 -13.72 -39.51
C THR A 28 -3.42 -12.76 -38.64
N ILE A 29 -3.94 -13.25 -37.51
CA ILE A 29 -4.51 -12.38 -36.49
C ILE A 29 -3.32 -11.63 -35.91
N LEU A 30 -3.07 -10.40 -36.38
CA LEU A 30 -2.24 -9.43 -35.68
C LEU A 30 -3.00 -9.05 -34.39
N ALA A 31 -2.62 -9.67 -33.28
CA ALA A 31 -2.97 -9.15 -31.99
C ALA A 31 -2.35 -7.75 -31.91
N THR A 32 -3.16 -6.72 -32.13
CA THR A 32 -2.77 -5.35 -31.82
C THR A 32 -2.60 -5.28 -30.31
N SER A 33 -1.36 -5.28 -29.84
CA SER A 33 -1.07 -4.95 -28.46
C SER A 33 -1.65 -3.55 -28.20
N LEU A 34 -2.60 -3.45 -27.28
CA LEU A 34 -3.00 -2.17 -26.72
C LEU A 34 -1.78 -1.65 -25.96
N ALA A 35 -0.97 -0.80 -26.60
CA ALA A 35 0.12 -0.13 -25.91
C ALA A 35 -0.48 0.64 -24.74
N ALA A 36 -0.09 0.28 -23.53
CA ALA A 36 -0.35 1.13 -22.38
C ALA A 36 0.37 2.45 -22.65
N ASN A 37 -0.32 3.59 -22.52
CA ASN A 37 0.33 4.88 -22.60
C ASN A 37 1.32 4.98 -21.41
N ALA A 38 2.48 5.61 -21.65
CA ALA A 38 3.40 5.92 -20.56
C ALA A 38 2.68 6.75 -19.49
N ALA A 39 3.02 6.50 -18.23
CA ALA A 39 2.42 7.23 -17.13
C ALA A 39 2.85 8.71 -17.14
N ASP A 40 1.93 9.59 -16.79
CA ASP A 40 2.12 11.05 -16.78
C ASP A 40 2.27 11.58 -15.35
N ASP A 41 2.85 12.76 -15.22
CA ASP A 41 2.87 13.52 -13.96
C ASP A 41 1.47 13.88 -13.49
N GLY A 42 1.31 14.07 -12.19
CA GLY A 42 0.03 14.53 -11.62
C GLY A 42 -0.03 14.44 -10.10
N PHE A 43 -1.05 15.04 -9.51
CA PHE A 43 -1.33 14.99 -8.07
C PHE A 43 -0.16 15.45 -7.17
N GLY A 44 0.68 16.37 -7.68
CA GLY A 44 1.88 16.83 -6.98
C GLY A 44 3.09 15.88 -7.10
N LEU A 45 2.99 14.85 -7.93
CA LEU A 45 4.09 13.95 -8.30
C LEU A 45 4.67 14.36 -9.66
N HIS A 46 5.99 14.53 -9.72
CA HIS A 46 6.75 14.70 -10.94
C HIS A 46 7.69 13.51 -11.11
N ILE A 47 7.56 12.78 -12.22
CA ILE A 47 8.38 11.60 -12.52
C ILE A 47 9.80 12.06 -12.86
N THR A 48 10.77 11.66 -12.04
CA THR A 48 12.19 11.97 -12.24
C THR A 48 12.98 10.83 -12.87
N ASP A 49 12.48 9.60 -12.69
CA ASP A 49 13.04 8.38 -13.29
C ASP A 49 11.93 7.35 -13.47
N ARG A 50 12.01 6.54 -14.53
CA ARG A 50 11.09 5.44 -14.79
C ARG A 50 11.70 4.33 -15.61
N ASN A 51 11.24 3.10 -15.38
CA ASN A 51 11.55 1.97 -16.24
C ASN A 51 10.25 1.17 -16.50
N GLU A 52 9.79 1.19 -17.73
CA GLU A 52 8.59 0.48 -18.21
C GLU A 52 8.97 -0.62 -19.24
N SER A 53 10.23 -1.03 -19.28
CA SER A 53 10.75 -2.02 -20.24
C SER A 53 10.35 -3.46 -19.91
N ASP A 54 10.13 -3.78 -18.62
CA ASP A 54 9.58 -5.07 -18.20
C ASP A 54 8.06 -5.08 -18.45
N PRO A 55 7.49 -6.11 -19.07
CA PRO A 55 6.06 -6.16 -19.39
C PRO A 55 5.15 -6.20 -18.15
N ARG A 56 5.70 -6.53 -16.98
CA ARG A 56 4.90 -6.64 -15.76
C ARG A 56 5.36 -5.73 -14.63
N MET A 57 6.64 -5.46 -14.44
CA MET A 57 7.16 -4.66 -13.33
C MET A 57 7.63 -3.31 -13.84
N TRP A 58 6.85 -2.28 -13.57
CA TRP A 58 7.21 -0.91 -13.87
C TRP A 58 7.71 -0.20 -12.64
N TYR A 59 8.71 0.66 -12.83
CA TYR A 59 9.39 1.38 -11.77
C TYR A 59 9.29 2.89 -12.01
N TYR A 60 9.06 3.63 -10.93
CA TYR A 60 9.02 5.08 -10.94
C TYR A 60 9.79 5.67 -9.76
N ARG A 61 10.41 6.84 -9.97
CA ARG A 61 10.80 7.75 -8.91
C ARG A 61 10.10 9.08 -9.09
N PHE A 62 9.76 9.69 -7.97
CA PHE A 62 9.02 10.93 -7.97
C PHE A 62 9.75 12.04 -7.23
N GLN A 63 9.69 13.27 -7.76
CA GLN A 63 9.87 14.48 -6.97
C GLN A 63 8.49 14.89 -6.42
N THR A 64 8.43 15.23 -5.13
CA THR A 64 7.22 15.67 -4.43
C THR A 64 7.57 16.65 -3.32
N ALA A 65 6.62 17.49 -2.92
CA ALA A 65 6.79 18.37 -1.75
C ALA A 65 6.64 17.61 -0.41
N GLU A 66 6.10 16.39 -0.45
CA GLU A 66 5.83 15.61 0.76
C GLU A 66 7.05 14.85 1.28
N ILE A 67 8.01 14.53 0.43
CA ILE A 67 9.21 13.74 0.77
C ILE A 67 10.45 14.49 0.30
N SER A 68 11.47 14.59 1.14
CA SER A 68 12.70 15.36 0.88
C SER A 68 13.67 14.72 -0.12
N TRP A 69 13.45 13.47 -0.50
CA TRP A 69 14.18 12.80 -1.60
C TRP A 69 13.20 12.27 -2.65
N ALA A 70 13.68 11.57 -3.66
CA ALA A 70 12.84 10.97 -4.69
C ALA A 70 12.41 9.54 -4.28
N PRO A 71 11.18 9.34 -3.70
CA PRO A 71 10.69 8.02 -3.33
C PRO A 71 10.48 7.13 -4.55
N GLY A 72 10.80 5.83 -4.40
CA GLY A 72 10.59 4.81 -5.40
C GLY A 72 9.21 4.15 -5.29
N VAL A 73 8.67 3.70 -6.42
CA VAL A 73 7.44 2.92 -6.48
C VAL A 73 7.57 1.86 -7.55
N ASN A 74 7.35 0.60 -7.21
CA ASN A 74 7.14 -0.47 -8.16
C ASN A 74 5.65 -0.69 -8.40
N VAL A 75 5.26 -0.85 -9.66
CA VAL A 75 3.90 -1.19 -10.08
C VAL A 75 3.95 -2.50 -10.86
N LEU A 76 3.46 -3.57 -10.25
CA LEU A 76 3.38 -4.89 -10.86
C LEU A 76 2.03 -5.07 -11.53
N LEU A 77 2.05 -5.27 -12.84
CA LEU A 77 0.89 -5.40 -13.69
C LEU A 77 0.45 -6.88 -13.83
N PRO A 78 -0.85 -7.17 -13.98
CA PRO A 78 -1.32 -8.51 -14.29
C PRO A 78 -0.80 -8.96 -15.67
N SER A 79 -0.66 -10.28 -15.85
CA SER A 79 -0.05 -10.87 -17.05
C SER A 79 -0.74 -10.50 -18.36
N ASP A 80 -2.04 -10.23 -18.30
CA ASP A 80 -2.86 -9.86 -19.45
C ASP A 80 -3.09 -8.34 -19.59
N TYR A 81 -2.39 -7.52 -18.81
CA TYR A 81 -2.59 -6.07 -18.82
C TYR A 81 -2.47 -5.45 -20.20
N HIS A 82 -1.49 -5.85 -21.01
CA HIS A 82 -1.23 -5.27 -22.34
C HIS A 82 -2.09 -5.90 -23.45
N THR A 83 -2.78 -7.01 -23.18
CA THR A 83 -3.57 -7.73 -24.19
C THR A 83 -5.08 -7.65 -23.94
N SER A 84 -5.50 -7.25 -22.74
CA SER A 84 -6.90 -7.09 -22.38
C SER A 84 -7.25 -5.59 -22.21
N GLY A 85 -8.51 -5.23 -22.49
CA GLY A 85 -9.05 -3.91 -22.19
C GLY A 85 -9.64 -3.78 -20.78
N ARG A 86 -9.40 -4.77 -19.90
CA ARG A 86 -10.05 -4.85 -18.58
C ARG A 86 -9.52 -3.79 -17.62
N THR A 87 -10.35 -3.48 -16.65
CA THR A 87 -10.02 -2.72 -15.45
C THR A 87 -9.71 -3.70 -14.31
N TYR A 88 -8.78 -3.37 -13.42
CA TYR A 88 -8.27 -4.27 -12.40
C TYR A 88 -8.41 -3.67 -10.99
N PRO A 89 -8.61 -4.51 -9.97
CA PRO A 89 -8.42 -4.10 -8.59
C PRO A 89 -6.94 -3.81 -8.29
N VAL A 90 -6.69 -3.06 -7.22
CA VAL A 90 -5.34 -2.64 -6.82
C VAL A 90 -5.05 -3.06 -5.39
N LEU A 91 -3.89 -3.65 -5.18
CA LEU A 91 -3.28 -3.88 -3.87
C LEU A 91 -2.13 -2.88 -3.67
N TYR A 92 -2.19 -2.10 -2.60
CA TYR A 92 -1.06 -1.34 -2.08
C TYR A 92 -0.33 -2.21 -1.06
N LEU A 93 0.93 -2.60 -1.35
CA LEU A 93 1.69 -3.57 -0.57
C LEU A 93 2.90 -2.88 0.08
N LEU A 94 2.85 -2.73 1.39
CA LEU A 94 3.69 -1.86 2.20
C LEU A 94 4.83 -2.63 2.86
N HIS A 95 6.08 -2.20 2.62
CA HIS A 95 7.30 -2.85 3.14
C HIS A 95 7.48 -2.70 4.65
N GLY A 96 8.33 -3.52 5.24
CA GLY A 96 8.74 -3.46 6.65
C GLY A 96 9.75 -2.35 6.94
N GLY A 97 10.06 -2.13 8.23
CA GLY A 97 11.12 -1.22 8.64
C GLY A 97 12.47 -1.66 8.08
N MET A 98 13.30 -0.70 7.67
CA MET A 98 14.61 -0.88 7.01
C MET A 98 14.53 -1.52 5.61
N GLY A 99 13.32 -1.87 5.12
CA GLY A 99 13.05 -2.27 3.75
C GLY A 99 12.82 -1.07 2.83
N ASP A 100 12.43 -1.35 1.60
CA ASP A 100 12.08 -0.38 0.57
C ASP A 100 11.00 -0.94 -0.38
N PHE A 101 10.68 -0.21 -1.44
CA PHE A 101 9.71 -0.60 -2.47
C PHE A 101 10.08 -1.90 -3.22
N MET A 102 11.25 -2.51 -3.01
CA MET A 102 11.70 -3.76 -3.64
C MET A 102 11.52 -4.98 -2.73
N GLU A 103 11.16 -4.82 -1.44
CA GLU A 103 11.12 -5.90 -0.46
C GLU A 103 10.33 -7.12 -0.96
N PHE A 104 9.14 -6.91 -1.48
CA PHE A 104 8.28 -8.02 -1.91
C PHE A 104 8.71 -8.67 -3.24
N ASP A 105 9.55 -8.02 -4.04
CA ASP A 105 10.17 -8.67 -5.20
C ASP A 105 11.14 -9.79 -4.75
N HIS A 106 11.79 -9.62 -3.60
CA HIS A 106 12.59 -10.65 -2.93
C HIS A 106 11.75 -11.78 -2.32
N HIS A 107 10.43 -11.60 -2.18
CA HIS A 107 9.46 -12.58 -1.68
C HIS A 107 8.53 -13.11 -2.77
N HIS A 108 9.04 -13.22 -4.00
CA HIS A 108 8.40 -13.87 -5.14
C HIS A 108 7.02 -13.29 -5.50
N ILE A 109 6.78 -11.98 -5.26
CA ILE A 109 5.48 -11.36 -5.55
C ILE A 109 5.09 -11.48 -7.02
N ARG A 110 6.06 -11.51 -7.94
CA ARG A 110 5.81 -11.67 -9.37
C ARG A 110 5.19 -13.03 -9.69
N GLU A 111 5.72 -14.10 -9.09
CA GLU A 111 5.26 -15.48 -9.24
C GLU A 111 3.92 -15.67 -8.55
N LEU A 112 3.79 -15.17 -7.33
CA LEU A 112 2.57 -15.26 -6.52
C LEU A 112 1.37 -14.55 -7.15
N THR A 113 1.61 -13.60 -8.05
CA THR A 113 0.57 -12.83 -8.75
C THR A 113 0.45 -13.14 -10.24
N ALA A 114 1.20 -14.11 -10.78
CA ALA A 114 1.28 -14.38 -12.22
C ALA A 114 -0.07 -14.73 -12.84
N ASP A 115 -0.94 -15.40 -12.09
CA ASP A 115 -2.29 -15.82 -12.50
C ASP A 115 -3.41 -14.90 -11.99
N LYS A 116 -3.07 -13.80 -11.30
CA LYS A 116 -4.06 -12.96 -10.64
C LYS A 116 -4.37 -11.68 -11.42
N PRO A 117 -5.64 -11.35 -11.63
CA PRO A 117 -6.06 -10.10 -12.28
C PRO A 117 -5.97 -8.94 -11.27
N LEU A 118 -4.77 -8.61 -10.83
CA LEU A 118 -4.49 -7.65 -9.76
C LEU A 118 -3.31 -6.77 -10.13
N ILE A 119 -3.44 -5.46 -9.99
CA ILE A 119 -2.31 -4.53 -9.99
C ILE A 119 -1.77 -4.48 -8.56
N VAL A 120 -0.44 -4.61 -8.38
CA VAL A 120 0.21 -4.46 -7.07
C VAL A 120 1.11 -3.23 -7.11
N VAL A 121 0.86 -2.28 -6.22
CA VAL A 121 1.65 -1.06 -6.04
C VAL A 121 2.48 -1.21 -4.77
N MET A 122 3.79 -1.17 -4.91
CA MET A 122 4.75 -1.31 -3.81
C MET A 122 5.51 0.01 -3.67
N PRO A 123 5.04 0.91 -2.80
CA PRO A 123 5.66 2.20 -2.59
C PRO A 123 6.78 2.15 -1.55
N ASP A 124 7.74 3.08 -1.68
CA ASP A 124 8.66 3.43 -0.61
C ASP A 124 7.88 4.06 0.57
N GLY A 125 8.28 3.77 1.78
CA GLY A 125 7.70 4.28 3.04
C GLY A 125 8.75 4.79 4.02
N GLY A 126 10.01 4.97 3.53
CA GLY A 126 11.17 5.28 4.36
C GLY A 126 11.67 4.11 5.17
N HIS A 127 12.91 4.19 5.66
CA HIS A 127 13.47 3.12 6.50
C HIS A 127 12.70 2.94 7.80
N ALA A 128 12.18 4.04 8.37
CA ALA A 128 11.37 4.05 9.60
C ALA A 128 10.29 5.15 9.55
N GLY A 129 9.64 5.32 8.40
CA GLY A 129 8.61 6.34 8.20
C GLY A 129 7.26 6.02 8.84
N TRP A 130 7.05 4.77 9.26
CA TRP A 130 5.84 4.29 9.95
C TRP A 130 4.54 4.68 9.24
N TYR A 131 4.64 4.87 7.91
CA TYR A 131 3.50 5.26 7.07
C TYR A 131 2.75 6.49 7.61
N SER A 132 3.50 7.45 8.18
CA SER A 132 2.98 8.59 8.92
C SER A 132 3.54 9.90 8.42
N ASN A 133 2.80 10.97 8.66
CA ASN A 133 3.35 12.32 8.62
C ASN A 133 3.96 12.60 10.00
N PRO A 134 5.23 12.90 10.16
CA PRO A 134 5.84 13.08 11.47
C PRO A 134 5.35 14.35 12.18
N VAL A 135 5.41 14.36 13.52
CA VAL A 135 5.22 15.59 14.32
C VAL A 135 6.37 16.56 14.08
N SER A 136 7.59 16.02 13.97
CA SER A 136 8.78 16.82 13.69
C SER A 136 9.79 16.07 12.84
N SER A 137 10.52 16.80 11.99
CA SER A 137 11.64 16.32 11.19
C SER A 137 12.70 17.39 11.08
N ASN A 138 13.96 17.02 11.23
CA ASN A 138 15.11 17.91 11.04
C ASN A 138 15.84 17.64 9.68
N SER A 139 15.32 16.72 8.87
CA SER A 139 15.87 16.32 7.55
C SER A 139 14.96 16.70 6.38
N GLY A 140 13.97 17.56 6.61
CA GLY A 140 12.99 17.98 5.60
C GLY A 140 11.68 17.21 5.68
N PRO A 141 10.78 17.35 4.69
CA PRO A 141 9.50 16.66 4.65
C PRO A 141 9.63 15.14 4.55
N HIS A 142 8.85 14.42 5.35
CA HIS A 142 8.73 12.95 5.37
C HIS A 142 7.28 12.54 5.57
N ASN A 143 6.37 13.16 4.84
CA ASN A 143 4.92 13.01 4.98
C ASN A 143 4.41 11.79 4.20
N TRP A 144 4.81 10.59 4.62
CA TRP A 144 4.50 9.34 3.93
C TRP A 144 3.01 9.09 3.78
N GLU A 145 2.21 9.43 4.77
CA GLU A 145 0.76 9.31 4.72
C GLU A 145 0.17 10.19 3.60
N SER A 146 0.60 11.45 3.51
CA SER A 146 0.17 12.38 2.45
C SER A 146 0.65 11.91 1.08
N PHE A 147 1.91 11.49 0.96
CA PHE A 147 2.45 10.95 -0.28
C PHE A 147 1.63 9.75 -0.79
N HIS A 148 1.34 8.77 0.08
CA HIS A 148 0.61 7.58 -0.34
C HIS A 148 -0.85 7.87 -0.68
N LEU A 149 -1.58 8.54 0.21
CA LEU A 149 -3.04 8.61 0.12
C LEU A 149 -3.54 9.80 -0.70
N ASN A 150 -2.84 10.94 -0.64
CA ASN A 150 -3.27 12.14 -1.33
C ASN A 150 -2.61 12.31 -2.72
N GLN A 151 -1.48 11.65 -2.95
CA GLN A 151 -0.75 11.78 -4.21
C GLN A 151 -0.70 10.45 -4.98
N LEU A 152 -0.14 9.37 -4.40
CA LEU A 152 0.11 8.12 -5.11
C LEU A 152 -1.19 7.38 -5.47
N VAL A 153 -2.15 7.24 -4.55
CA VAL A 153 -3.43 6.56 -4.84
C VAL A 153 -4.14 7.20 -6.03
N PRO A 154 -4.42 8.52 -6.05
CA PRO A 154 -5.07 9.14 -7.20
C PRO A 154 -4.18 9.15 -8.47
N TRP A 155 -2.85 9.20 -8.33
CA TRP A 155 -1.94 9.07 -9.47
C TRP A 155 -2.03 7.69 -10.12
N VAL A 156 -2.07 6.62 -9.32
CA VAL A 156 -2.27 5.25 -9.82
C VAL A 156 -3.61 5.13 -10.55
N ASP A 157 -4.67 5.67 -9.99
CA ASP A 157 -5.99 5.63 -10.60
C ASP A 157 -6.08 6.41 -11.93
N ALA A 158 -5.29 7.48 -12.07
CA ALA A 158 -5.23 8.28 -13.31
C ALA A 158 -4.38 7.63 -14.41
N ASN A 159 -3.36 6.86 -14.04
CA ASN A 159 -2.37 6.33 -14.96
C ASN A 159 -2.56 4.84 -15.30
N PHE A 160 -3.32 4.09 -14.51
CA PHE A 160 -3.55 2.67 -14.71
C PHE A 160 -5.04 2.36 -14.79
N ARG A 161 -5.38 1.24 -15.43
CA ARG A 161 -6.78 0.78 -15.54
C ARG A 161 -7.25 0.15 -14.23
N THR A 162 -7.57 0.97 -13.26
CA THR A 162 -7.96 0.57 -11.91
C THR A 162 -9.46 0.71 -11.67
N TYR A 163 -10.02 -0.12 -10.76
CA TYR A 163 -11.28 0.20 -10.13
C TYR A 163 -11.04 1.27 -9.05
N ALA A 164 -11.13 2.56 -9.45
CA ALA A 164 -10.83 3.73 -8.62
C ALA A 164 -11.89 3.98 -7.52
N GLU A 165 -12.23 2.93 -6.76
CA GLU A 165 -13.27 2.97 -5.74
C GLU A 165 -12.92 2.05 -4.55
N PHE A 166 -13.64 2.20 -3.44
CA PHE A 166 -13.47 1.42 -2.22
C PHE A 166 -13.41 -0.10 -2.48
N ALA A 167 -14.38 -0.65 -3.23
CA ALA A 167 -14.45 -2.09 -3.52
C ALA A 167 -13.32 -2.60 -4.43
N GLY A 168 -12.60 -1.70 -5.09
CA GLY A 168 -11.48 -2.00 -5.97
C GLY A 168 -10.11 -1.97 -5.30
N ARG A 169 -10.01 -1.58 -4.03
CA ARG A 169 -8.70 -1.34 -3.38
C ARG A 169 -8.49 -2.22 -2.15
N ALA A 170 -7.28 -2.76 -2.05
CA ALA A 170 -6.76 -3.43 -0.86
C ALA A 170 -5.47 -2.74 -0.40
N VAL A 171 -5.16 -2.88 0.88
CA VAL A 171 -3.87 -2.54 1.47
C VAL A 171 -3.37 -3.71 2.31
N ALA A 172 -2.12 -4.09 2.12
CA ALA A 172 -1.45 -5.12 2.90
C ALA A 172 -0.03 -4.66 3.24
N GLY A 173 0.60 -5.28 4.22
CA GLY A 173 2.00 -4.99 4.50
C GLY A 173 2.59 -5.88 5.56
N PHE A 174 3.92 -5.81 5.67
CA PHE A 174 4.71 -6.54 6.65
C PHE A 174 5.24 -5.60 7.73
N SER A 175 5.23 -6.04 8.99
CA SER A 175 5.86 -5.32 10.11
C SER A 175 5.36 -3.87 10.22
N MET A 176 6.24 -2.88 10.04
CA MET A 176 5.90 -1.46 9.91
C MET A 176 4.81 -1.24 8.84
N GLY A 177 4.88 -1.94 7.70
CA GLY A 177 3.86 -1.90 6.65
C GLY A 177 2.54 -2.55 7.06
N GLY A 178 2.58 -3.61 7.86
CA GLY A 178 1.39 -4.21 8.46
C GLY A 178 0.66 -3.25 9.40
N PHE A 179 1.41 -2.52 10.23
CA PHE A 179 0.86 -1.40 11.00
C PHE A 179 0.29 -0.32 10.07
N GLY A 180 1.02 0.06 9.03
CA GLY A 180 0.59 1.04 8.04
C GLY A 180 -0.75 0.67 7.39
N ALA A 181 -0.93 -0.59 7.00
CA ALA A 181 -2.18 -1.09 6.43
C ALA A 181 -3.36 -0.99 7.41
N LEU A 182 -3.15 -1.40 8.67
CA LEU A 182 -4.15 -1.25 9.73
C LEU A 182 -4.44 0.22 10.00
N LYS A 183 -3.43 1.06 10.20
CA LYS A 183 -3.57 2.50 10.46
C LYS A 183 -4.32 3.22 9.35
N TYR A 184 -3.97 3.00 8.09
CA TYR A 184 -4.65 3.63 6.95
C TYR A 184 -6.13 3.29 6.92
N THR A 185 -6.48 2.06 7.27
CA THR A 185 -7.87 1.64 7.38
C THR A 185 -8.60 2.32 8.53
N ALA A 186 -7.97 2.41 9.70
CA ALA A 186 -8.54 3.08 10.87
C ALA A 186 -8.81 4.57 10.60
N LYS A 187 -7.90 5.24 9.93
CA LYS A 187 -7.95 6.69 9.69
C LYS A 187 -8.72 7.06 8.41
N TYR A 188 -8.52 6.31 7.34
CA TYR A 188 -9.08 6.57 6.01
C TYR A 188 -10.03 5.45 5.58
N TYR A 189 -11.02 5.16 6.40
CA TYR A 189 -11.91 4.00 6.32
C TYR A 189 -12.64 3.82 4.99
N GLY A 190 -12.73 4.86 4.16
CA GLY A 190 -13.36 4.80 2.84
C GLY A 190 -12.42 4.43 1.68
N HIS A 191 -11.12 4.20 1.92
CA HIS A 191 -10.15 3.96 0.85
C HIS A 191 -10.01 2.48 0.46
N PHE A 192 -10.01 1.57 1.44
CA PHE A 192 -9.68 0.17 1.25
C PHE A 192 -10.78 -0.75 1.78
N SER A 193 -11.18 -1.75 1.00
CA SER A 193 -12.18 -2.76 1.39
C SER A 193 -11.55 -4.04 1.94
N SER A 194 -10.25 -4.28 1.66
CA SER A 194 -9.50 -5.42 2.17
C SER A 194 -8.20 -4.95 2.82
N ILE A 195 -7.92 -5.48 4.00
CA ILE A 195 -6.78 -5.12 4.83
C ILE A 195 -6.04 -6.37 5.26
N SER A 196 -4.71 -6.35 5.16
CA SER A 196 -3.88 -7.45 5.63
C SER A 196 -2.65 -6.95 6.39
N ALA A 197 -2.40 -7.55 7.56
CA ALA A 197 -1.24 -7.26 8.39
C ALA A 197 -0.42 -8.55 8.63
N HIS A 198 0.74 -8.63 8.00
CA HIS A 198 1.73 -9.67 8.22
C HIS A 198 2.71 -9.17 9.28
N SER A 199 2.68 -9.76 10.46
CA SER A 199 3.48 -9.36 11.63
C SER A 199 3.42 -7.85 11.94
N GLY A 200 2.25 -7.21 11.72
CA GLY A 200 2.02 -5.78 11.98
C GLY A 200 1.40 -5.53 13.36
N PRO A 201 1.96 -4.64 14.19
CA PRO A 201 1.42 -4.35 15.52
C PRO A 201 0.09 -3.57 15.43
N PRO A 202 -1.03 -4.08 15.98
CA PRO A 202 -2.34 -3.43 15.86
C PRO A 202 -2.65 -2.45 16.99
N SER A 203 -1.72 -2.20 17.90
CA SER A 203 -1.92 -1.28 19.03
C SER A 203 -0.72 -0.38 19.27
N LEU A 204 -0.97 0.91 19.33
CA LEU A 204 0.02 1.92 19.72
C LEU A 204 0.13 2.07 21.24
N ARG A 205 -0.89 1.64 22.01
CA ARG A 205 -0.96 1.90 23.46
C ARG A 205 -0.61 0.71 24.33
N ARG A 206 -0.48 -0.47 23.73
CA ARG A 206 -0.08 -1.66 24.45
C ARG A 206 1.31 -1.49 25.06
N ASP A 207 1.54 -2.12 26.19
CA ASP A 207 2.82 -2.09 26.93
C ASP A 207 3.37 -0.68 27.11
N ASN A 208 2.54 0.19 27.70
CA ASN A 208 2.86 1.62 27.94
C ASN A 208 3.29 2.38 26.67
N GLY A 209 2.75 1.99 25.50
CA GLY A 209 3.05 2.65 24.24
C GLY A 209 4.37 2.22 23.59
N LEU A 210 4.75 0.96 23.77
CA LEU A 210 5.99 0.42 23.23
C LEU A 210 6.13 0.67 21.71
N VAL A 211 5.05 0.50 20.93
CA VAL A 211 5.07 0.75 19.48
C VAL A 211 5.23 2.24 19.15
N VAL A 212 4.63 3.14 19.92
CA VAL A 212 4.90 4.60 19.80
C VAL A 212 6.37 4.91 20.05
N HIS A 213 6.94 4.28 21.08
CA HIS A 213 8.36 4.46 21.41
C HIS A 213 9.26 3.94 20.28
N TRP A 214 8.98 2.76 19.73
CA TRP A 214 9.70 2.23 18.57
C TRP A 214 9.62 3.16 17.38
N ALA A 215 8.41 3.65 17.05
CA ALA A 215 8.22 4.58 15.94
C ALA A 215 9.06 5.85 16.10
N ASN A 216 9.04 6.46 17.29
CA ASN A 216 9.81 7.67 17.57
C ASN A 216 11.33 7.43 17.51
N VAL A 217 11.82 6.34 18.14
CA VAL A 217 13.26 6.08 18.22
C VAL A 217 13.84 5.68 16.87
N SER A 218 13.16 4.75 16.16
CA SER A 218 13.64 4.30 14.85
C SER A 218 13.60 5.42 13.80
N SER A 219 12.52 6.19 13.77
CA SER A 219 12.41 7.30 12.82
C SER A 219 13.39 8.43 13.12
N ALA A 220 13.62 8.76 14.39
CA ALA A 220 14.61 9.74 14.79
C ALA A 220 16.03 9.37 14.33
N ALA A 221 16.35 8.08 14.40
CA ALA A 221 17.66 7.56 14.02
C ALA A 221 17.84 7.42 12.49
N ALA A 222 16.82 6.91 11.79
CA ALA A 222 16.95 6.54 10.38
C ALA A 222 16.54 7.67 9.42
N ASP A 223 15.42 8.35 9.67
CA ASP A 223 14.81 9.21 8.68
C ASP A 223 14.72 10.69 9.09
N LEU A 224 14.44 10.99 10.37
CA LEU A 224 13.99 12.30 10.79
C LEU A 224 15.09 13.15 11.46
N ALA A 225 16.34 12.68 11.49
CA ALA A 225 17.49 13.36 12.12
C ALA A 225 17.17 13.90 13.53
N GLY A 226 16.59 13.03 14.38
CA GLY A 226 16.18 13.39 15.75
C GLY A 226 14.75 13.91 15.88
N GLY A 227 14.00 14.03 14.77
CA GLY A 227 12.56 14.27 14.80
C GLY A 227 11.76 13.04 15.24
N THR A 228 10.45 13.15 15.33
CA THR A 228 9.58 12.07 15.85
C THR A 228 8.26 11.97 15.11
N ILE A 229 7.74 10.74 15.00
CA ILE A 229 6.41 10.47 14.41
C ILE A 229 5.29 10.97 15.34
N TYR A 230 5.36 10.66 16.63
CA TYR A 230 4.28 10.89 17.59
C TYR A 230 4.56 11.98 18.62
N GLY A 231 5.72 12.65 18.56
CA GLY A 231 6.12 13.67 19.53
C GLY A 231 7.00 13.14 20.66
N ALA A 232 7.85 14.03 21.20
CA ALA A 232 8.69 13.80 22.37
C ALA A 232 9.00 15.14 23.04
N PRO A 233 9.11 15.24 24.40
CA PRO A 233 9.04 14.14 25.38
C PRO A 233 7.63 13.59 25.65
N ALA A 234 6.58 14.34 25.28
CA ALA A 234 5.19 13.90 25.37
C ALA A 234 4.64 13.58 23.99
N TRP A 235 3.80 12.56 23.91
CA TRP A 235 3.14 12.18 22.67
C TRP A 235 2.00 13.13 22.32
N ASP A 236 1.74 13.29 21.02
CA ASP A 236 0.49 13.86 20.52
C ASP A 236 -0.61 12.82 20.70
N GLU A 237 -1.36 12.93 21.79
CA GLU A 237 -2.41 11.98 22.18
C GLU A 237 -3.54 11.91 21.14
N THR A 238 -3.86 13.00 20.47
CA THR A 238 -4.86 13.03 19.41
C THR A 238 -4.38 12.20 18.21
N ARG A 239 -3.13 12.38 17.81
CA ARG A 239 -2.53 11.60 16.71
C ARG A 239 -2.45 10.12 17.07
N VAL A 240 -1.94 9.77 18.25
CA VAL A 240 -1.86 8.38 18.71
C VAL A 240 -3.25 7.72 18.69
N THR A 241 -4.28 8.42 19.17
CA THR A 241 -5.67 7.91 19.17
C THR A 241 -6.20 7.69 17.76
N ASN A 242 -5.99 8.65 16.85
CA ASN A 242 -6.48 8.57 15.48
C ASN A 242 -5.76 7.48 14.66
N ASP A 243 -4.48 7.27 14.92
CA ASP A 243 -3.64 6.32 14.21
C ASP A 243 -3.71 4.90 14.80
N ASN A 244 -4.27 4.73 16.01
CA ASN A 244 -4.28 3.45 16.71
C ASN A 244 -5.40 2.52 16.22
N PRO A 245 -5.09 1.38 15.57
CA PRO A 245 -6.09 0.44 15.09
C PRO A 245 -7.05 -0.04 16.19
N MET A 246 -6.51 -0.39 17.37
CA MET A 246 -7.26 -0.89 18.51
C MET A 246 -8.34 0.10 19.02
N GLN A 247 -8.14 1.40 18.85
CA GLN A 247 -9.11 2.43 19.27
C GLN A 247 -10.16 2.76 18.21
N ASN A 248 -10.01 2.23 16.98
CA ASN A 248 -10.83 2.55 15.83
C ASN A 248 -11.53 1.32 15.22
N LEU A 249 -11.93 0.35 16.04
CA LEU A 249 -12.49 -0.94 15.61
C LEU A 249 -13.65 -0.83 14.63
N GLU A 250 -14.57 0.10 14.85
CA GLU A 250 -15.75 0.28 13.99
C GLU A 250 -15.39 0.63 12.53
N ARG A 251 -14.20 1.15 12.28
CA ARG A 251 -13.70 1.48 10.94
C ARG A 251 -13.38 0.23 10.10
N TYR A 252 -13.26 -0.93 10.75
CA TYR A 252 -13.00 -2.22 10.09
C TYR A 252 -14.27 -2.97 9.70
N ARG A 253 -15.43 -2.52 10.15
CA ARG A 253 -16.71 -3.15 9.85
C ARG A 253 -17.01 -3.19 8.35
N GLY A 254 -17.40 -4.36 7.85
CA GLY A 254 -17.72 -4.56 6.43
C GLY A 254 -16.50 -4.70 5.52
N LYS A 255 -15.31 -4.91 6.09
CA LYS A 255 -14.07 -5.12 5.35
C LYS A 255 -13.56 -6.54 5.50
N ARG A 256 -12.77 -7.01 4.54
CA ARG A 256 -11.95 -8.21 4.72
C ARG A 256 -10.74 -7.85 5.56
N ILE A 257 -10.50 -8.61 6.62
CA ILE A 257 -9.35 -8.45 7.53
C ILE A 257 -8.57 -9.76 7.54
N PHE A 258 -7.27 -9.69 7.28
CA PHE A 258 -6.35 -10.83 7.37
C PHE A 258 -5.15 -10.44 8.24
N MET A 259 -4.77 -11.33 9.16
CA MET A 259 -3.63 -11.11 10.04
C MET A 259 -2.82 -12.39 10.22
N VAL A 260 -1.51 -12.26 10.33
CA VAL A 260 -0.64 -13.38 10.71
C VAL A 260 0.47 -12.89 11.62
N ALA A 261 0.80 -13.67 12.65
CA ALA A 261 1.91 -13.43 13.56
C ALA A 261 2.68 -14.73 13.85
N GLY A 262 3.96 -14.61 14.18
CA GLY A 262 4.82 -15.72 14.57
C GLY A 262 4.68 -16.08 16.05
N THR A 263 4.80 -17.39 16.36
CA THR A 263 4.69 -17.92 17.73
C THR A 263 6.01 -18.30 18.36
N SER A 264 7.08 -18.34 17.56
CA SER A 264 8.39 -18.84 17.98
C SER A 264 9.50 -17.91 17.50
N PRO A 265 9.60 -16.67 18.03
CA PRO A 265 10.66 -15.76 17.64
C PRO A 265 12.02 -16.35 17.94
N GLY A 266 12.98 -16.09 17.07
CA GLY A 266 14.37 -16.53 17.22
C GLY A 266 15.07 -15.92 18.44
N PRO A 267 16.34 -16.28 18.67
CA PRO A 267 17.11 -15.74 19.78
C PRO A 267 17.57 -14.28 19.57
N ASP A 268 17.41 -13.75 18.35
CA ASP A 268 17.73 -12.35 18.06
C ASP A 268 16.87 -11.43 18.93
N PRO A 269 17.47 -10.52 19.71
CA PRO A 269 16.72 -9.63 20.59
C PRO A 269 15.70 -8.74 19.87
N PHE A 270 15.98 -8.37 18.61
CA PHE A 270 15.08 -7.56 17.81
C PHE A 270 13.86 -8.37 17.34
N ASP A 271 14.09 -9.58 16.80
CA ASP A 271 13.02 -10.50 16.44
C ASP A 271 12.14 -10.86 17.66
N LEU A 272 12.82 -11.23 18.77
CA LEU A 272 12.14 -11.58 20.01
C LEU A 272 11.24 -10.46 20.55
N ALA A 273 11.71 -9.20 20.54
CA ALA A 273 10.95 -8.07 21.04
C ALA A 273 9.78 -7.73 20.11
N ASN A 274 10.05 -7.63 18.81
CA ASN A 274 9.04 -7.24 17.82
C ASN A 274 7.92 -8.28 17.71
N GLU A 275 8.24 -9.55 17.44
CA GLU A 275 7.21 -10.55 17.17
C GLU A 275 6.41 -10.91 18.43
N ARG A 276 7.02 -10.85 19.63
CA ARG A 276 6.29 -11.02 20.89
C ARG A 276 5.24 -9.95 21.07
N GLU A 277 5.55 -8.69 20.78
CA GLU A 277 4.62 -7.58 20.88
C GLU A 277 3.52 -7.69 19.81
N VAL A 278 3.90 -8.02 18.56
CA VAL A 278 2.95 -8.25 17.47
C VAL A 278 1.96 -9.34 17.82
N LEU A 279 2.44 -10.52 18.26
CA LEU A 279 1.58 -11.65 18.63
C LEU A 279 0.62 -11.31 19.76
N ALA A 280 1.14 -10.67 20.81
CA ALA A 280 0.31 -10.26 21.94
C ALA A 280 -0.74 -9.22 21.53
N GLY A 281 -0.34 -8.22 20.76
CA GLY A 281 -1.26 -7.20 20.21
C GLY A 281 -2.30 -7.83 19.26
N GLN A 282 -1.90 -8.76 18.38
CA GLN A 282 -2.82 -9.46 17.49
C GLN A 282 -3.88 -10.24 18.27
N ARG A 283 -3.49 -10.92 19.36
CA ARG A 283 -4.45 -11.65 20.22
C ARG A 283 -5.47 -10.72 20.87
N GLU A 284 -5.03 -9.58 21.39
CA GLU A 284 -5.92 -8.55 21.95
C GLU A 284 -6.84 -7.96 20.87
N PHE A 285 -6.31 -7.68 19.69
CA PHE A 285 -7.09 -7.11 18.58
C PHE A 285 -8.13 -8.12 18.05
N LYS A 286 -7.79 -9.41 17.94
CA LYS A 286 -8.74 -10.48 17.63
C LYS A 286 -9.88 -10.52 18.65
N ALA A 287 -9.57 -10.52 19.94
CA ALA A 287 -10.58 -10.54 21.00
C ALA A 287 -11.50 -9.30 20.92
N ALA A 288 -10.96 -8.13 20.59
CA ALA A 288 -11.75 -6.91 20.42
C ALA A 288 -12.64 -6.95 19.17
N LEU A 289 -12.14 -7.48 18.05
CA LEU A 289 -12.93 -7.68 16.83
C LEU A 289 -14.06 -8.68 17.04
N ASP A 290 -13.80 -9.81 17.74
CA ASP A 290 -14.82 -10.80 18.12
C ASP A 290 -15.90 -10.16 19.00
N ALA A 291 -15.52 -9.43 20.04
CA ALA A 291 -16.45 -8.72 20.92
C ALA A 291 -17.33 -7.69 20.17
N ALA A 292 -16.79 -7.10 19.11
CA ALA A 292 -17.49 -6.16 18.25
C ALA A 292 -18.30 -6.84 17.13
N ASN A 293 -18.25 -8.18 17.01
CA ASN A 293 -18.83 -8.97 15.91
C ASN A 293 -18.32 -8.46 14.52
N ILE A 294 -17.02 -8.23 14.40
CA ILE A 294 -16.34 -7.89 13.16
C ILE A 294 -15.57 -9.12 12.66
N PRO A 295 -15.95 -9.72 11.53
CA PRO A 295 -15.29 -10.92 11.03
C PRO A 295 -13.86 -10.65 10.55
N PHE A 296 -12.98 -11.60 10.80
CA PHE A 296 -11.58 -11.58 10.37
C PHE A 296 -11.05 -13.00 10.12
N THR A 297 -9.91 -13.10 9.44
CA THR A 297 -9.07 -14.29 9.37
C THR A 297 -7.74 -13.97 10.05
N ALA A 298 -7.30 -14.83 10.98
CA ALA A 298 -6.04 -14.60 11.66
C ALA A 298 -5.31 -15.93 11.95
N TYR A 299 -3.99 -15.90 11.77
CA TYR A 299 -3.10 -17.03 11.96
C TYR A 299 -2.03 -16.73 13.00
N GLU A 300 -1.63 -17.75 13.72
CA GLU A 300 -0.50 -17.78 14.64
C GLU A 300 0.39 -18.95 14.19
N ASP A 301 1.42 -18.66 13.41
CA ASP A 301 2.25 -19.67 12.78
C ASP A 301 3.61 -19.83 13.47
N PRO A 302 4.27 -20.98 13.35
CA PRO A 302 5.67 -21.14 13.78
C PRO A 302 6.59 -20.12 13.12
N GLY A 303 7.70 -19.82 13.82
CA GLY A 303 8.71 -18.85 13.35
C GLY A 303 8.56 -17.47 13.98
N GLY A 304 9.50 -16.59 13.65
CA GLY A 304 9.64 -15.25 14.20
C GLY A 304 9.07 -14.15 13.30
N HIS A 305 9.72 -12.99 13.35
CA HIS A 305 9.34 -11.78 12.62
C HIS A 305 9.76 -11.86 11.16
N MET A 306 8.93 -12.42 10.30
CA MET A 306 9.27 -12.71 8.91
C MET A 306 8.04 -12.68 7.99
N ILE A 307 8.25 -12.40 6.71
CA ILE A 307 7.24 -12.61 5.67
C ILE A 307 7.10 -14.12 5.45
N ARG A 308 5.86 -14.63 5.53
CA ARG A 308 5.49 -16.03 5.27
C ARG A 308 4.88 -16.12 3.89
N GLU A 309 5.63 -16.65 2.93
CA GLU A 309 5.21 -16.67 1.52
C GLU A 309 3.96 -17.51 1.27
N ASP A 310 3.78 -18.58 2.02
CA ASP A 310 2.54 -19.39 1.99
C ASP A 310 1.31 -18.59 2.45
N ARG A 311 1.46 -17.81 3.52
CA ARG A 311 0.42 -16.91 4.00
C ARG A 311 0.20 -15.70 3.08
N LEU A 312 1.26 -15.18 2.48
CA LEU A 312 1.15 -14.14 1.46
C LEU A 312 0.37 -14.67 0.24
N ALA A 313 0.65 -15.89 -0.21
CA ALA A 313 -0.08 -16.53 -1.31
C ALA A 313 -1.57 -16.73 -1.00
N GLU A 314 -1.90 -17.19 0.22
CA GLU A 314 -3.27 -17.34 0.69
C GLU A 314 -3.98 -15.98 0.77
N ASP A 315 -3.32 -14.98 1.33
CA ASP A 315 -3.84 -13.63 1.45
C ASP A 315 -4.13 -12.99 0.09
N LEU A 316 -3.21 -13.10 -0.86
CA LEU A 316 -3.40 -12.63 -2.25
C LEU A 316 -4.61 -13.28 -2.93
N ALA A 317 -4.81 -14.59 -2.72
CA ALA A 317 -6.00 -15.28 -3.23
C ALA A 317 -7.29 -14.73 -2.58
N GLY A 318 -7.26 -14.51 -1.27
CA GLY A 318 -8.38 -13.91 -0.51
C GLY A 318 -8.67 -12.47 -0.93
N ILE A 319 -7.64 -11.65 -1.18
CA ILE A 319 -7.77 -10.28 -1.69
C ILE A 319 -8.48 -10.30 -3.06
N VAL A 320 -7.99 -11.11 -4.00
CA VAL A 320 -8.59 -11.22 -5.35
C VAL A 320 -10.03 -11.75 -5.28
N ALA A 321 -10.32 -12.68 -4.35
CA ALA A 321 -11.68 -13.19 -4.16
C ALA A 321 -12.65 -12.12 -3.64
N HIS A 322 -12.18 -11.20 -2.80
CA HIS A 322 -12.97 -10.17 -2.14
C HIS A 322 -13.18 -8.93 -2.99
N LEU A 323 -12.14 -8.48 -3.70
CA LEU A 323 -12.19 -7.23 -4.46
C LEU A 323 -13.13 -7.31 -5.66
N LYS A 324 -13.57 -6.14 -6.14
CA LYS A 324 -14.39 -6.00 -7.34
C LYS A 324 -13.73 -6.71 -8.54
N LYS A 325 -14.54 -7.45 -9.27
CA LYS A 325 -14.15 -8.17 -10.48
C LYS A 325 -14.74 -7.51 -11.72
N ALA A 326 -14.07 -7.72 -12.86
CA ALA A 326 -14.57 -7.31 -14.18
C ALA A 326 -15.85 -8.06 -14.55
#